data_d9e702fe2ce78d07675573595c45aede
#
_entry.id   d9e702fe2ce78d07675573595c45aede
#
_cell.length_a   1.000
_cell.length_b   1.000
_cell.length_c   1.000
_cell.angle_alpha   90.00
_cell.angle_beta   90.00
_cell.angle_gamma   90.00
#
_symmetry.space_group_name_H-M   'P 1'
#
loop_
_entity.id
_entity.type
_entity.pdbx_description
1 polymer ?
#
loop_
_entity_poly.entity_id
_entity_poly.type
_entity_poly.pdbx_seq_one_letter_code
_entity_poly.pdbx_strand_id
1 'polypeptide(L)'
;HGLILESEEPPILEELSRGATGKLLGARIDEHSIAVPPSERGRLKQALLKAGWPAADLAGYVDGESHPIALNHDGWQLRDYQQYATEAFWSGGSGVVVLPCGAGKTIVGAAAMAKAESTTLILVTNTVAGRQWRDELLRRTTLTENEIGEYSGEKKEIKPITIATYQVVTRKTKGEYRA
;
A
#
# COMPACT_ATOMS: atom_id res chain seq x y z
N HIS A 1 1.92 20.49 -4.93
CA HIS A 1 1.87 20.62 -3.47
C HIS A 1 2.69 19.50 -2.87
N GLY A 2 3.65 19.81 -1.98
CA GLY A 2 4.51 18.85 -1.33
C GLY A 2 3.89 18.34 -0.02
N LEU A 3 4.46 17.26 0.54
CA LEU A 3 4.15 16.77 1.86
C LEU A 3 4.84 17.69 2.89
N ILE A 4 4.14 18.05 3.96
CA ILE A 4 4.65 18.89 5.05
C ILE A 4 4.39 18.23 6.40
N LEU A 5 5.29 18.47 7.36
CA LEU A 5 5.11 18.18 8.77
C LEU A 5 4.79 19.51 9.47
N GLU A 6 3.65 19.57 10.16
CA GLU A 6 3.19 20.74 10.87
C GLU A 6 3.10 20.48 12.38
N SER A 7 3.35 21.51 13.17
CA SER A 7 3.13 21.51 14.63
C SER A 7 2.68 22.88 15.10
N GLU A 8 1.71 22.93 15.99
CA GLU A 8 1.31 24.15 16.68
C GLU A 8 2.42 24.68 17.61
N GLU A 9 3.32 23.79 18.04
CA GLU A 9 4.44 24.12 18.94
C GLU A 9 5.78 24.10 18.18
N PRO A 10 6.34 25.27 17.79
CA PRO A 10 7.63 25.35 17.07
C PRO A 10 8.81 24.63 17.74
N PRO A 11 8.94 24.58 19.08
CA PRO A 11 10.04 23.88 19.73
C PRO A 11 10.09 22.38 19.41
N ILE A 12 8.94 21.75 19.17
CA ILE A 12 8.86 20.32 18.78
C ILE A 12 9.54 20.12 17.43
N LEU A 13 9.26 20.98 16.44
CA LEU A 13 9.90 20.90 15.13
C LEU A 13 11.40 21.15 15.20
N GLU A 14 11.86 22.01 16.11
CA GLU A 14 13.30 22.22 16.33
C GLU A 14 13.97 20.96 16.92
N GLU A 15 13.36 20.35 17.93
CA GLU A 15 13.84 19.10 18.53
C GLU A 15 13.93 17.99 17.48
N LEU A 16 12.87 17.80 16.70
CA LEU A 16 12.81 16.80 15.63
C LEU A 16 13.87 17.03 14.55
N SER A 17 14.12 18.29 14.20
CA SER A 17 15.12 18.67 13.20
C SER A 17 16.56 18.40 13.67
N ARG A 18 16.85 18.56 14.95
CA ARG A 18 18.17 18.27 15.53
C ARG A 18 18.39 16.79 15.79
N GLY A 19 17.32 16.01 15.94
CA GLY A 19 17.35 14.59 16.24
C GLY A 19 17.60 13.70 15.01
N ALA A 20 17.46 12.39 15.23
CA ALA A 20 17.57 11.37 14.16
C ALA A 20 16.51 11.56 13.04
N THR A 21 15.37 12.14 13.37
CA THR A 21 14.29 12.49 12.45
C THR A 21 14.68 13.56 11.45
N GLY A 22 15.60 14.46 11.81
CA GLY A 22 16.03 15.57 10.96
C GLY A 22 16.58 15.13 9.60
N LYS A 23 17.16 13.93 9.51
CA LYS A 23 17.65 13.35 8.25
C LYS A 23 16.53 12.95 7.26
N LEU A 24 15.30 12.86 7.75
CA LEU A 24 14.09 12.52 6.98
C LEU A 24 13.27 13.74 6.60
N LEU A 25 13.66 14.91 7.09
CA LEU A 25 13.01 16.20 6.86
C LEU A 25 13.72 16.96 5.74
N GLY A 26 12.94 17.76 5.02
CA GLY A 26 13.43 18.67 4.00
C GLY A 26 13.68 20.08 4.55
N ALA A 27 13.50 21.08 3.70
CA ALA A 27 13.69 22.48 4.07
C ALA A 27 12.60 22.96 5.06
N ARG A 28 13.01 23.80 6.01
CA ARG A 28 12.07 24.54 6.85
C ARG A 28 11.29 25.53 5.99
N ILE A 29 9.97 25.54 6.10
CA ILE A 29 9.09 26.44 5.36
C ILE A 29 8.83 27.68 6.20
N ASP A 30 8.42 27.49 7.46
CA ASP A 30 8.18 28.51 8.44
C ASP A 30 8.40 28.01 9.89
N GLU A 31 7.95 28.74 10.90
CA GLU A 31 8.11 28.32 12.30
C GLU A 31 7.27 27.09 12.69
N HIS A 32 6.18 26.82 11.95
CA HIS A 32 5.23 25.75 12.23
C HIS A 32 5.29 24.60 11.22
N SER A 33 6.10 24.70 10.16
CA SER A 33 6.08 23.73 9.07
C SER A 33 7.45 23.42 8.46
N ILE A 34 7.64 22.14 8.12
CA ILE A 34 8.84 21.60 7.47
C ILE A 34 8.41 20.74 6.29
N ALA A 35 9.05 20.93 5.14
CA ALA A 35 8.84 20.08 3.98
C ALA A 35 9.29 18.63 4.27
N VAL A 36 8.56 17.66 3.72
CA VAL A 36 8.90 16.24 3.85
C VAL A 36 8.99 15.64 2.46
N PRO A 37 10.12 14.99 2.10
CA PRO A 37 10.20 14.25 0.85
C PRO A 37 9.14 13.13 0.84
N PRO A 38 8.34 12.96 -0.21
CA PRO A 38 7.28 11.93 -0.26
C PRO A 38 7.79 10.51 -0.01
N SER A 39 9.00 10.18 -0.45
CA SER A 39 9.67 8.89 -0.21
C SER A 39 9.93 8.60 1.27
N GLU A 40 10.01 9.63 2.10
CA GLU A 40 10.31 9.51 3.54
C GLU A 40 9.05 9.44 4.42
N ARG A 41 7.84 9.60 3.84
CA ARG A 41 6.56 9.62 4.60
C ARG A 41 6.43 8.47 5.60
N GLY A 42 6.62 7.23 5.16
CA GLY A 42 6.48 6.06 6.03
C GLY A 42 7.58 5.95 7.09
N ARG A 43 8.83 6.28 6.72
CA ARG A 43 9.98 6.26 7.64
C ARG A 43 9.86 7.35 8.69
N LEU A 44 9.41 8.54 8.29
CA LEU A 44 9.18 9.66 9.18
C LEU A 44 8.10 9.33 10.22
N LYS A 45 6.95 8.77 9.82
CA LYS A 45 5.90 8.33 10.76
C LYS A 45 6.43 7.37 11.81
N GLN A 46 7.25 6.40 11.43
CA GLN A 46 7.86 5.46 12.37
C GLN A 46 8.88 6.13 13.30
N ALA A 47 9.66 7.08 12.76
CA ALA A 47 10.65 7.82 13.55
C ALA A 47 9.97 8.74 14.57
N LEU A 48 8.90 9.43 14.17
CA LEU A 48 8.09 10.27 15.05
C LEU A 48 7.44 9.46 16.18
N LEU A 49 6.88 8.31 15.87
CA LEU A 49 6.32 7.41 16.89
C LEU A 49 7.38 6.96 17.91
N LYS A 50 8.60 6.62 17.46
CA LYS A 50 9.71 6.26 18.33
C LYS A 50 10.24 7.42 19.18
N ALA A 51 10.15 8.64 18.64
CA ALA A 51 10.52 9.86 19.36
C ALA A 51 9.47 10.31 20.39
N GLY A 52 8.30 9.63 20.46
CA GLY A 52 7.20 9.99 21.34
C GLY A 52 6.25 11.07 20.79
N TRP A 53 6.42 11.45 19.54
CA TRP A 53 5.62 12.46 18.84
C TRP A 53 4.83 11.85 17.68
N PRO A 54 3.79 11.01 17.93
CA PRO A 54 3.00 10.42 16.86
C PRO A 54 2.24 11.51 16.10
N ALA A 55 2.44 11.59 14.78
CA ALA A 55 1.74 12.53 13.92
C ALA A 55 0.47 11.92 13.32
N ALA A 56 -0.60 12.69 13.24
CA ALA A 56 -1.76 12.38 12.43
C ALA A 56 -1.39 12.55 10.95
N ASP A 57 -1.69 11.55 10.14
CA ASP A 57 -1.40 11.58 8.71
C ASP A 57 -2.63 12.07 7.94
N LEU A 58 -2.66 13.37 7.68
CA LEU A 58 -3.75 14.05 6.99
C LEU A 58 -3.45 14.31 5.50
N ALA A 59 -2.29 13.89 5.01
CA ALA A 59 -1.82 14.20 3.66
C ALA A 59 -2.61 13.51 2.53
N GLY A 60 -3.52 12.61 2.88
CA GLY A 60 -4.32 11.87 1.89
C GLY A 60 -3.49 10.90 1.05
N TYR A 61 -4.08 10.46 -0.04
CA TYR A 61 -3.47 9.56 -1.02
C TYR A 61 -3.68 10.15 -2.42
N VAL A 62 -2.81 9.78 -3.35
CA VAL A 62 -3.00 10.05 -4.77
C VAL A 62 -3.78 8.86 -5.34
N ASP A 63 -4.86 9.15 -6.06
CA ASP A 63 -5.63 8.10 -6.73
C ASP A 63 -4.75 7.39 -7.77
N GLY A 64 -4.90 6.06 -7.86
CA GLY A 64 -4.27 5.27 -8.89
C GLY A 64 -4.92 5.51 -10.26
N GLU A 65 -4.25 5.05 -11.32
CA GLU A 65 -4.85 5.05 -12.64
C GLU A 65 -6.09 4.14 -12.65
N SER A 66 -7.18 4.60 -13.25
CA SER A 66 -8.41 3.81 -13.36
C SER A 66 -8.14 2.55 -14.18
N HIS A 67 -8.56 1.41 -13.67
CA HIS A 67 -8.51 0.13 -14.35
C HIS A 67 -9.76 -0.67 -14.00
N PRO A 68 -10.64 -0.98 -14.97
CA PRO A 68 -11.90 -1.65 -14.70
C PRO A 68 -11.66 -3.09 -14.21
N ILE A 69 -12.19 -3.40 -13.06
CA ILE A 69 -12.12 -4.73 -12.45
C ILE A 69 -13.49 -5.05 -11.89
N ALA A 70 -14.06 -6.20 -12.26
CA ALA A 70 -15.30 -6.69 -11.68
C ALA A 70 -15.13 -8.14 -11.20
N LEU A 71 -15.93 -8.55 -10.21
CA LEU A 71 -16.01 -9.94 -9.83
C LEU A 71 -16.80 -10.71 -10.90
N ASN A 72 -16.29 -11.87 -11.27
CA ASN A 72 -17.01 -12.83 -12.09
C ASN A 72 -17.84 -13.72 -11.17
N HIS A 73 -19.15 -13.69 -11.31
CA HIS A 73 -20.09 -14.44 -10.46
C HIS A 73 -20.55 -15.77 -11.08
N ASP A 74 -19.82 -16.32 -12.04
CA ASP A 74 -20.16 -17.59 -12.67
C ASP A 74 -20.15 -18.76 -11.67
N GLY A 75 -21.33 -19.09 -11.16
CA GLY A 75 -21.55 -20.23 -10.26
C GLY A 75 -21.05 -20.02 -8.82
N TRP A 76 -20.71 -18.79 -8.40
CA TRP A 76 -20.29 -18.49 -7.04
C TRP A 76 -20.70 -17.08 -6.59
N GLN A 77 -20.70 -16.86 -5.28
CA GLN A 77 -20.95 -15.55 -4.67
C GLN A 77 -20.04 -15.35 -3.48
N LEU A 78 -19.81 -14.11 -3.10
CA LEU A 78 -19.18 -13.79 -1.83
C LEU A 78 -20.04 -14.34 -0.68
N ARG A 79 -19.39 -14.97 0.27
CA ARG A 79 -20.06 -15.33 1.54
C ARG A 79 -20.25 -14.08 2.38
N ASP A 80 -21.26 -14.07 3.26
CA ASP A 80 -21.62 -12.90 4.07
C ASP A 80 -20.42 -12.31 4.82
N TYR A 81 -19.58 -13.15 5.43
CA TYR A 81 -18.39 -12.67 6.15
C TYR A 81 -17.30 -12.09 5.20
N GLN A 82 -17.22 -12.55 3.96
CA GLN A 82 -16.28 -12.00 2.96
C GLN A 82 -16.78 -10.64 2.49
N GLN A 83 -18.07 -10.51 2.25
CA GLN A 83 -18.69 -9.24 1.93
C GLN A 83 -18.52 -8.24 3.06
N TYR A 84 -18.83 -8.65 4.30
CA TYR A 84 -18.63 -7.81 5.48
C TYR A 84 -17.18 -7.35 5.64
N ALA A 85 -16.21 -8.27 5.49
CA ALA A 85 -14.79 -7.94 5.58
C ALA A 85 -14.36 -6.94 4.49
N THR A 86 -14.88 -7.10 3.27
CA THR A 86 -14.62 -6.17 2.15
C THR A 86 -15.19 -4.79 2.45
N GLU A 87 -16.43 -4.70 2.93
CA GLU A 87 -17.09 -3.43 3.26
C GLU A 87 -16.38 -2.71 4.41
N ALA A 88 -16.04 -3.43 5.47
CA ALA A 88 -15.33 -2.87 6.62
C ALA A 88 -13.93 -2.34 6.23
N PHE A 89 -13.20 -3.09 5.40
CA PHE A 89 -11.92 -2.65 4.88
C PHE A 89 -12.06 -1.40 4.00
N TRP A 90 -13.04 -1.38 3.11
CA TRP A 90 -13.29 -0.27 2.19
C TRP A 90 -13.68 1.01 2.93
N SER A 91 -14.59 0.91 3.89
CA SER A 91 -15.03 2.06 4.69
C SER A 91 -13.93 2.64 5.57
N GLY A 92 -13.00 1.80 6.03
CA GLY A 92 -11.83 2.22 6.80
C GLY A 92 -10.68 2.80 5.96
N GLY A 93 -10.70 2.60 4.63
CA GLY A 93 -9.65 3.03 3.70
C GLY A 93 -8.32 2.27 3.85
N SER A 94 -8.07 1.65 4.99
CA SER A 94 -6.92 0.80 5.27
C SER A 94 -7.20 -0.10 6.46
N GLY A 95 -6.49 -1.23 6.58
CA GLY A 95 -6.68 -2.11 7.73
C GLY A 95 -6.06 -3.50 7.54
N VAL A 96 -6.37 -4.39 8.47
CA VAL A 96 -5.95 -5.79 8.44
C VAL A 96 -7.20 -6.68 8.47
N VAL A 97 -7.34 -7.54 7.46
CA VAL A 97 -8.40 -8.54 7.39
C VAL A 97 -7.87 -9.86 7.94
N VAL A 98 -8.40 -10.29 9.08
CA VAL A 98 -8.01 -11.54 9.75
C VAL A 98 -9.09 -12.59 9.51
N LEU A 99 -8.75 -13.64 8.76
CA LEU A 99 -9.64 -14.76 8.45
C LEU A 99 -8.88 -16.09 8.61
N PRO A 100 -9.55 -17.18 8.97
CA PRO A 100 -8.95 -18.52 9.04
C PRO A 100 -8.31 -18.96 7.71
N CYS A 101 -7.45 -19.98 7.75
CA CYS A 101 -6.95 -20.62 6.55
C CYS A 101 -8.11 -21.21 5.74
N GLY A 102 -8.07 -21.07 4.41
CA GLY A 102 -9.14 -21.55 3.52
C GLY A 102 -10.41 -20.69 3.48
N ALA A 103 -10.51 -19.62 4.28
CA ALA A 103 -11.68 -18.74 4.27
C ALA A 103 -11.76 -17.78 3.07
N GLY A 104 -10.84 -17.86 2.12
CA GLY A 104 -10.87 -17.06 0.88
C GLY A 104 -10.39 -15.62 1.06
N LYS A 105 -9.31 -15.40 1.82
CA LYS A 105 -8.67 -14.07 1.95
C LYS A 105 -8.37 -13.41 0.60
N THR A 106 -7.93 -14.18 -0.37
CA THR A 106 -7.65 -13.72 -1.74
C THR A 106 -8.91 -13.17 -2.42
N ILE A 107 -10.07 -13.80 -2.17
CA ILE A 107 -11.37 -13.35 -2.71
C ILE A 107 -11.78 -12.00 -2.10
N VAL A 108 -11.55 -11.80 -0.80
CA VAL A 108 -11.78 -10.49 -0.16
C VAL A 108 -10.89 -9.41 -0.77
N GLY A 109 -9.62 -9.74 -1.03
CA GLY A 109 -8.72 -8.83 -1.74
C GLY A 109 -9.19 -8.53 -3.18
N ALA A 110 -9.64 -9.53 -3.93
CA ALA A 110 -10.20 -9.34 -5.27
C ALA A 110 -11.48 -8.46 -5.24
N ALA A 111 -12.33 -8.63 -4.21
CA ALA A 111 -13.52 -7.81 -4.02
C ALA A 111 -13.16 -6.35 -3.67
N ALA A 112 -12.12 -6.13 -2.89
CA ALA A 112 -11.61 -4.78 -2.60
C ALA A 112 -11.03 -4.12 -3.88
N MET A 113 -10.32 -4.88 -4.71
CA MET A 113 -9.82 -4.41 -6.01
C MET A 113 -10.97 -4.02 -6.96
N ALA A 114 -12.04 -4.83 -7.00
CA ALA A 114 -13.23 -4.53 -7.80
C ALA A 114 -13.97 -3.26 -7.33
N LYS A 115 -13.86 -2.90 -6.05
CA LYS A 115 -14.37 -1.62 -5.55
C LYS A 115 -13.45 -0.45 -5.88
N ALA A 116 -12.14 -0.68 -5.90
CA ALA A 116 -11.16 0.36 -6.20
C ALA A 116 -11.11 0.75 -7.67
N GLU A 117 -11.39 -0.19 -8.57
CA GLU A 117 -11.32 -0.01 -10.04
C GLU A 117 -10.07 0.75 -10.49
N SER A 118 -8.94 0.39 -9.90
CA SER A 118 -7.67 1.09 -10.15
C SER A 118 -6.48 0.14 -10.21
N THR A 119 -5.37 0.62 -10.77
CA THR A 119 -4.10 -0.10 -10.76
C THR A 119 -3.75 -0.57 -9.37
N THR A 120 -3.34 -1.83 -9.24
CA THR A 120 -3.15 -2.48 -7.94
C THR A 120 -1.80 -3.19 -7.84
N LEU A 121 -1.08 -2.96 -6.75
CA LEU A 121 0.11 -3.71 -6.38
C LEU A 121 -0.22 -4.72 -5.28
N ILE A 122 -0.02 -6.00 -5.57
CA ILE A 122 -0.19 -7.10 -4.62
C ILE A 122 1.19 -7.55 -4.14
N LEU A 123 1.47 -7.41 -2.84
CA LEU A 123 2.73 -7.85 -2.25
C LEU A 123 2.57 -9.22 -1.60
N VAL A 124 3.42 -10.17 -2.01
CA VAL A 124 3.40 -11.55 -1.53
C VAL A 124 4.75 -11.98 -0.95
N THR A 125 4.73 -13.01 -0.12
CA THR A 125 5.94 -13.51 0.54
C THR A 125 6.84 -14.33 -0.38
N ASN A 126 6.28 -15.00 -1.39
CA ASN A 126 7.01 -15.85 -2.32
C ASN A 126 6.25 -16.00 -3.65
N THR A 127 6.90 -16.60 -4.64
CA THR A 127 6.34 -16.81 -5.98
C THR A 127 5.16 -17.80 -6.01
N VAL A 128 5.11 -18.76 -5.08
CA VAL A 128 3.98 -19.71 -4.98
C VAL A 128 2.71 -18.97 -4.59
N ALA A 129 2.79 -18.11 -3.58
CA ALA A 129 1.67 -17.23 -3.20
C ALA A 129 1.26 -16.30 -4.35
N GLY A 130 2.24 -15.80 -5.12
CA GLY A 130 1.97 -14.99 -6.31
C GLY A 130 1.18 -15.73 -7.37
N ARG A 131 1.53 -16.98 -7.65
CA ARG A 131 0.78 -17.83 -8.60
C ARG A 131 -0.64 -18.11 -8.11
N GLN A 132 -0.83 -18.41 -6.82
CA GLN A 132 -2.16 -18.59 -6.24
C GLN A 132 -3.03 -17.33 -6.38
N TRP A 133 -2.46 -16.14 -6.15
CA TRP A 133 -3.15 -14.88 -6.38
C TRP A 133 -3.55 -14.71 -7.84
N ARG A 134 -2.62 -14.93 -8.78
CA ARG A 134 -2.90 -14.87 -10.22
C ARG A 134 -4.03 -15.79 -10.62
N ASP A 135 -3.97 -17.07 -10.22
CA ASP A 135 -4.98 -18.08 -10.57
C ASP A 135 -6.37 -17.71 -10.01
N GLU A 136 -6.44 -17.21 -8.78
CA GLU A 136 -7.71 -16.77 -8.21
C GLU A 136 -8.25 -15.50 -8.89
N LEU A 137 -7.41 -14.52 -9.22
CA LEU A 137 -7.83 -13.33 -9.95
C LEU A 137 -8.40 -13.70 -11.32
N LEU A 138 -7.73 -14.53 -12.10
CA LEU A 138 -8.20 -15.00 -13.41
C LEU A 138 -9.52 -15.77 -13.32
N ARG A 139 -9.73 -16.52 -12.23
CA ARG A 139 -10.96 -17.30 -12.02
C ARG A 139 -12.13 -16.47 -11.52
N ARG A 140 -11.88 -15.44 -10.70
CA ARG A 140 -12.88 -14.74 -9.91
C ARG A 140 -13.16 -13.31 -10.34
N THR A 141 -12.41 -12.81 -11.30
CA THR A 141 -12.57 -11.44 -11.80
C THR A 141 -12.64 -11.43 -13.33
N THR A 142 -12.94 -10.27 -13.88
CA THR A 142 -12.91 -10.01 -15.33
C THR A 142 -11.51 -9.83 -15.90
N LEU A 143 -10.48 -9.87 -15.05
CA LEU A 143 -9.08 -9.69 -15.46
C LEU A 143 -8.61 -10.80 -16.38
N THR A 144 -7.79 -10.44 -17.35
CA THR A 144 -7.13 -11.33 -18.29
C THR A 144 -5.64 -11.50 -17.95
N GLU A 145 -5.00 -12.51 -18.52
CA GLU A 145 -3.55 -12.73 -18.33
C GLU A 145 -2.69 -11.54 -18.76
N ASN A 146 -3.17 -10.76 -19.73
CA ASN A 146 -2.44 -9.60 -20.22
C ASN A 146 -2.45 -8.41 -19.24
N GLU A 147 -3.34 -8.40 -18.27
CA GLU A 147 -3.49 -7.32 -17.29
C GLU A 147 -2.78 -7.61 -15.97
N ILE A 148 -2.32 -8.86 -15.76
CA ILE A 148 -1.64 -9.29 -14.56
C ILE A 148 -0.15 -9.50 -14.83
N GLY A 149 0.70 -8.68 -14.21
CA GLY A 149 2.15 -8.77 -14.26
C GLY A 149 2.75 -9.45 -13.03
N GLU A 150 3.90 -10.08 -13.21
CA GLU A 150 4.70 -10.64 -12.11
C GLU A 150 6.00 -9.84 -11.95
N TYR A 151 6.24 -9.35 -10.73
CA TYR A 151 7.47 -8.66 -10.36
C TYR A 151 8.20 -9.42 -9.26
N SER A 152 9.08 -10.34 -9.67
CA SER A 152 9.80 -11.26 -8.79
C SER A 152 11.31 -11.27 -9.08
N GLY A 153 12.05 -12.20 -8.49
CA GLY A 153 13.46 -12.43 -8.83
C GLY A 153 13.65 -12.87 -10.28
N GLU A 154 12.67 -13.57 -10.84
CA GLU A 154 12.73 -14.19 -12.16
C GLU A 154 12.08 -13.33 -13.25
N LYS A 155 10.98 -12.65 -12.94
CA LYS A 155 10.22 -11.82 -13.88
C LYS A 155 10.18 -10.37 -13.43
N LYS A 156 10.09 -9.44 -14.38
CA LYS A 156 10.05 -7.99 -14.16
C LYS A 156 8.96 -7.33 -15.02
N GLU A 157 7.75 -7.88 -14.94
CA GLU A 157 6.60 -7.38 -15.67
C GLU A 157 5.76 -6.45 -14.79
N ILE A 158 5.66 -5.18 -15.19
CA ILE A 158 4.75 -4.21 -14.57
C ILE A 158 3.53 -4.07 -15.47
N LYS A 159 2.36 -4.33 -14.91
CA LYS A 159 1.05 -4.24 -15.57
C LYS A 159 0.06 -3.56 -14.62
N PRO A 160 -1.15 -3.20 -15.09
CA PRO A 160 -2.15 -2.57 -14.22
C PRO A 160 -2.36 -3.30 -12.89
N ILE A 161 -2.36 -4.63 -12.92
CA ILE A 161 -2.33 -5.47 -11.71
C ILE A 161 -0.96 -6.12 -11.64
N THR A 162 -0.15 -5.72 -10.67
CA THR A 162 1.21 -6.26 -10.50
C THR A 162 1.32 -7.06 -9.21
N ILE A 163 1.72 -8.32 -9.31
CA ILE A 163 1.99 -9.20 -8.17
C ILE A 163 3.50 -9.21 -7.95
N ALA A 164 3.97 -8.68 -6.83
CA ALA A 164 5.38 -8.57 -6.51
C ALA A 164 5.75 -9.31 -5.22
N THR A 165 6.96 -9.85 -5.16
CA THR A 165 7.48 -10.40 -3.91
C THR A 165 8.12 -9.32 -3.06
N TYR A 166 7.92 -9.36 -1.73
CA TYR A 166 8.54 -8.40 -0.79
C TYR A 166 10.05 -8.28 -1.00
N GLN A 167 10.74 -9.39 -1.25
CA GLN A 167 12.19 -9.42 -1.41
C GLN A 167 12.67 -8.51 -2.56
N VAL A 168 11.91 -8.42 -3.63
CA VAL A 168 12.30 -7.61 -4.80
C VAL A 168 12.12 -6.13 -4.54
N VAL A 169 11.00 -5.73 -3.93
CA VAL A 169 10.70 -4.32 -3.68
C VAL A 169 11.48 -3.74 -2.48
N THR A 170 11.93 -4.60 -1.54
CA THR A 170 12.71 -4.16 -0.38
C THR A 170 14.21 -4.30 -0.56
N ARG A 171 14.70 -4.87 -1.67
CA ARG A 171 16.13 -5.07 -1.93
C ARG A 171 16.83 -3.74 -2.20
N LYS A 172 17.80 -3.39 -1.36
CA LYS A 172 18.70 -2.27 -1.62
C LYS A 172 19.71 -2.63 -2.69
N THR A 173 19.89 -1.78 -3.70
CA THR A 173 20.97 -1.86 -4.66
C THR A 173 21.78 -0.58 -4.55
N LYS A 174 23.10 -0.70 -4.24
CA LYS A 174 24.02 0.46 -4.05
C LYS A 174 23.54 1.50 -3.04
N GLY A 175 22.85 1.07 -1.96
CA GLY A 175 22.38 1.96 -0.88
C GLY A 175 20.99 2.57 -1.10
N GLU A 176 20.38 2.42 -2.26
CA GLU A 176 19.04 2.90 -2.56
C GLU A 176 18.05 1.76 -2.67
N TYR A 177 16.78 2.00 -2.28
CA TYR A 177 15.69 1.07 -2.55
C TYR A 177 15.35 1.16 -4.04
N ARG A 178 15.21 0.03 -4.72
CA ARG A 178 14.58 0.01 -6.03
C ARG A 178 13.07 0.16 -5.81
N ALA A 179 12.58 1.35 -6.11
CA ALA A 179 11.14 1.56 -6.35
C ALA A 179 10.82 1.13 -7.77
#